data_8658f5c50b1208da602c4ac5156b3d6d
#
_entry.id   8658f5c50b1208da602c4ac5156b3d6d
#
_cell.length_a   1.000
_cell.length_b   1.000
_cell.length_c   1.000
_cell.angle_alpha   90.00
_cell.angle_beta   90.00
_cell.angle_gamma   90.00
#
_symmetry.space_group_name_H-M   'P 1'
#
loop_
_entity.id
_entity.type
_entity.pdbx_description
1 polymer ?
#
loop_
_entity_poly.entity_id
_entity_poly.type
_entity_poly.pdbx_seq_one_letter_code
_entity_poly.pdbx_strand_id
1 'polypeptide(L)'
;MSNIVKNYLRVLEVISSFDFDLDSKSSVGRKSKMSDLEVIALSLTAEFMSIDSENSLFKQLTSNQIPHLIERSQFNKRRKKLFLFSEKVRTKLASQFLEFEDYFIVDSMPLEICKLSRHKRIKICKEEFETAPAKGFCASQQMYFYGYKLHGVCSLSGVFQSLDITKANVHDIQFLKNNKQLMTDCVILGDRGYLSATVQLDLFQSANITLETPMRTNQIGFKKQSYIFRKSRKRIETLFSQLCDQFMIRRNYAKTFEGFKTRILAKITALTLVQFINKFIFDRPVNNIKTQII
;
A
#
# COMPACT_ATOMS: atom_id res chain seq x y z
N MET A 1 9.55 16.66 -24.68
CA MET A 1 9.77 15.64 -23.63
C MET A 1 8.47 14.89 -23.43
N SER A 2 8.49 13.55 -23.42
CA SER A 2 7.27 12.76 -23.24
C SER A 2 6.69 12.98 -21.84
N ASN A 3 5.38 12.78 -21.67
CA ASN A 3 4.71 12.95 -20.36
C ASN A 3 5.28 12.00 -19.30
N ILE A 4 5.71 10.78 -19.68
CA ILE A 4 6.36 9.83 -18.78
C ILE A 4 7.66 10.41 -18.20
N VAL A 5 8.49 11.03 -19.05
CA VAL A 5 9.79 11.57 -18.63
C VAL A 5 9.60 12.77 -17.69
N LYS A 6 8.64 13.64 -17.97
CA LYS A 6 8.34 14.78 -17.08
C LYS A 6 7.89 14.29 -15.69
N ASN A 7 6.94 13.35 -15.65
CA ASN A 7 6.48 12.76 -14.38
C ASN A 7 7.63 12.03 -13.67
N TYR A 8 8.46 11.27 -14.39
CA TYR A 8 9.62 10.58 -13.81
C TYR A 8 10.60 11.55 -13.14
N LEU A 9 10.94 12.65 -13.82
CA LEU A 9 11.85 13.66 -13.26
C LEU A 9 11.23 14.33 -12.02
N ARG A 10 9.93 14.62 -12.05
CA ARG A 10 9.22 15.16 -10.87
C ARG A 10 9.21 14.21 -9.71
N VAL A 11 8.89 12.93 -9.94
CA VAL A 11 8.92 11.89 -8.90
C VAL A 11 10.32 11.75 -8.32
N LEU A 12 11.35 11.69 -9.19
CA LEU A 12 12.75 11.58 -8.76
C LEU A 12 13.18 12.77 -7.92
N GLU A 13 12.85 14.00 -8.34
CA GLU A 13 13.10 15.22 -7.58
C GLU A 13 12.51 15.14 -6.16
N VAL A 14 11.23 14.78 -6.05
CA VAL A 14 10.54 14.70 -4.76
C VAL A 14 11.16 13.64 -3.86
N ILE A 15 11.40 12.42 -4.35
CA ILE A 15 11.97 11.39 -3.47
C ILE A 15 13.46 11.65 -3.16
N SER A 16 14.19 12.36 -4.03
CA SER A 16 15.60 12.72 -3.78
C SER A 16 15.76 13.88 -2.80
N SER A 17 14.69 14.64 -2.51
CA SER A 17 14.73 15.71 -1.49
C SER A 17 14.75 15.16 -0.05
N PHE A 18 14.45 13.87 0.12
CA PHE A 18 14.54 13.20 1.43
C PHE A 18 15.92 12.56 1.59
N ASP A 19 16.46 12.72 2.80
CA ASP A 19 17.64 11.95 3.22
C ASP A 19 17.19 10.53 3.59
N PHE A 20 17.66 9.57 2.82
CA PHE A 20 17.55 8.16 3.13
C PHE A 20 18.93 7.69 3.55
N ASP A 21 19.08 7.21 4.78
CA ASP A 21 20.25 6.42 5.18
C ASP A 21 20.36 5.23 4.20
N LEU A 22 20.99 5.50 3.09
CA LEU A 22 21.46 4.48 2.17
C LEU A 22 22.61 3.83 2.91
N ASP A 23 22.31 2.74 3.64
CA ASP A 23 23.38 1.86 4.11
C ASP A 23 24.32 1.67 2.93
N SER A 24 25.43 2.37 2.97
CA SER A 24 26.50 2.30 1.98
C SER A 24 27.24 0.96 2.14
N LYS A 25 26.48 -0.14 2.02
CA LYS A 25 27.09 -1.41 1.67
C LYS A 25 27.66 -1.18 0.29
N SER A 26 28.93 -0.72 0.28
CA SER A 26 29.74 -0.65 -0.92
C SER A 26 29.61 -2.02 -1.58
N SER A 27 28.73 -2.10 -2.57
CA SER A 27 28.60 -3.33 -3.34
C SER A 27 29.93 -3.50 -4.03
N VAL A 28 30.69 -4.49 -3.59
CA VAL A 28 31.89 -4.93 -4.30
C VAL A 28 31.43 -5.28 -5.71
N GLY A 29 31.88 -4.53 -6.71
CA GLY A 29 31.54 -4.78 -8.09
C GLY A 29 31.22 -3.52 -8.91
N ARG A 30 30.79 -3.72 -10.15
CA ARG A 30 30.46 -2.64 -11.10
C ARG A 30 29.26 -1.85 -10.61
N LYS A 31 29.40 -0.51 -10.52
CA LYS A 31 28.29 0.40 -10.20
C LYS A 31 27.12 0.19 -11.18
N SER A 32 25.92 0.19 -10.67
CA SER A 32 24.71 0.09 -11.47
C SER A 32 24.51 1.34 -12.35
N LYS A 33 24.04 1.16 -13.59
CA LYS A 33 23.76 2.27 -14.50
C LYS A 33 22.67 3.23 -13.98
N MET A 34 21.59 2.70 -13.41
CA MET A 34 20.57 3.49 -12.71
C MET A 34 20.81 3.38 -11.20
N SER A 35 20.61 4.45 -10.45
CA SER A 35 20.56 4.43 -8.99
C SER A 35 19.29 3.69 -8.48
N ASP A 36 19.25 3.38 -7.19
CA ASP A 36 18.09 2.74 -6.59
C ASP A 36 16.88 3.67 -6.54
N LEU A 37 17.11 4.97 -6.28
CA LEU A 37 16.07 6.01 -6.35
C LEU A 37 15.49 6.15 -7.75
N GLU A 38 16.32 6.11 -8.81
CA GLU A 38 15.85 6.16 -10.20
C GLU A 38 14.97 4.96 -10.56
N VAL A 39 15.32 3.75 -10.09
CA VAL A 39 14.49 2.55 -10.30
C VAL A 39 13.13 2.70 -9.58
N ILE A 40 13.14 3.20 -8.34
CA ILE A 40 11.90 3.46 -7.59
C ILE A 40 11.09 4.57 -8.28
N ALA A 41 11.70 5.69 -8.64
CA ALA A 41 11.01 6.79 -9.33
C ALA A 41 10.32 6.32 -10.61
N LEU A 42 11.00 5.51 -11.42
CA LEU A 42 10.40 4.96 -12.64
C LEU A 42 9.24 3.99 -12.33
N SER A 43 9.37 3.18 -11.28
CA SER A 43 8.30 2.30 -10.81
C SER A 43 7.07 3.10 -10.36
N LEU A 44 7.26 4.13 -9.53
CA LEU A 44 6.17 4.97 -9.02
C LEU A 44 5.50 5.76 -10.15
N THR A 45 6.28 6.26 -11.12
CA THR A 45 5.76 6.95 -12.31
C THR A 45 4.85 6.04 -13.13
N ALA A 46 5.26 4.79 -13.35
CA ALA A 46 4.42 3.82 -14.06
C ALA A 46 3.09 3.58 -13.36
N GLU A 47 3.10 3.40 -12.04
CA GLU A 47 1.87 3.17 -11.26
C GLU A 47 1.00 4.44 -11.20
N PHE A 48 1.58 5.64 -11.06
CA PHE A 48 0.86 6.91 -11.12
C PHE A 48 0.16 7.11 -12.47
N MET A 49 0.83 6.79 -13.56
CA MET A 49 0.28 6.89 -14.92
C MET A 49 -0.63 5.71 -15.31
N SER A 50 -0.96 4.83 -14.36
CA SER A 50 -1.78 3.64 -14.59
C SER A 50 -1.23 2.70 -15.67
N ILE A 51 0.11 2.66 -15.83
CA ILE A 51 0.77 1.73 -16.75
C ILE A 51 0.91 0.38 -16.05
N ASP A 52 0.00 -0.53 -16.30
CA ASP A 52 -0.12 -1.81 -15.59
C ASP A 52 0.86 -2.89 -16.05
N SER A 53 1.66 -2.63 -17.08
CA SER A 53 2.61 -3.58 -17.67
C SER A 53 4.00 -2.97 -17.85
N GLU A 54 5.03 -3.63 -17.31
CA GLU A 54 6.43 -3.26 -17.56
C GLU A 54 6.78 -3.28 -19.06
N ASN A 55 6.19 -4.21 -19.80
CA ASN A 55 6.39 -4.27 -21.25
C ASN A 55 5.81 -3.02 -21.93
N SER A 56 4.62 -2.58 -21.52
CA SER A 56 4.03 -1.33 -22.02
C SER A 56 4.86 -0.11 -21.65
N LEU A 57 5.36 -0.04 -20.42
CA LEU A 57 6.25 1.03 -19.97
C LEU A 57 7.51 1.13 -20.85
N PHE A 58 8.23 0.00 -21.01
CA PHE A 58 9.49 -0.02 -21.75
C PHE A 58 9.32 0.15 -23.27
N LYS A 59 8.14 -0.13 -23.82
CA LYS A 59 7.82 0.23 -25.22
C LYS A 59 7.60 1.72 -25.44
N GLN A 60 7.18 2.45 -24.41
CA GLN A 60 6.95 3.89 -24.48
C GLN A 60 8.20 4.70 -24.14
N LEU A 61 9.23 4.06 -23.57
CA LEU A 61 10.51 4.66 -23.22
C LEU A 61 11.53 4.35 -24.32
N THR A 62 12.24 5.39 -24.76
CA THR A 62 13.42 5.24 -25.60
C THR A 62 14.69 5.51 -24.78
N SER A 63 15.79 4.86 -25.12
CA SER A 63 17.09 5.02 -24.43
C SER A 63 17.60 6.47 -24.40
N ASN A 64 17.16 7.30 -25.33
CA ASN A 64 17.54 8.72 -25.39
C ASN A 64 16.73 9.62 -24.46
N GLN A 65 15.64 9.11 -23.86
CA GLN A 65 14.74 9.89 -23.00
C GLN A 65 15.10 9.83 -21.51
N ILE A 66 15.60 8.69 -21.05
CA ILE A 66 16.07 8.51 -19.68
C ILE A 66 17.53 8.06 -19.74
N PRO A 67 18.48 8.90 -19.26
CA PRO A 67 19.89 8.54 -19.22
C PRO A 67 20.07 7.22 -18.43
N HIS A 68 20.95 6.37 -18.94
CA HIS A 68 21.30 5.11 -18.27
C HIS A 68 20.15 4.12 -18.04
N LEU A 69 19.05 4.23 -18.78
CA LEU A 69 17.94 3.27 -18.69
C LEU A 69 18.45 1.84 -18.84
N ILE A 70 18.08 1.01 -17.85
CA ILE A 70 18.41 -0.42 -17.83
C ILE A 70 17.37 -1.23 -18.58
N GLU A 71 17.68 -2.46 -18.96
CA GLU A 71 16.73 -3.36 -19.59
C GLU A 71 15.56 -3.72 -18.66
N ARG A 72 14.39 -4.01 -19.25
CA ARG A 72 13.18 -4.39 -18.52
C ARG A 72 13.39 -5.55 -17.55
N SER A 73 14.18 -6.57 -17.94
CA SER A 73 14.47 -7.73 -17.09
C SER A 73 15.28 -7.35 -15.85
N GLN A 74 16.27 -6.47 -16.02
CA GLN A 74 17.07 -5.93 -14.91
C GLN A 74 16.22 -5.01 -14.02
N PHE A 75 15.39 -4.15 -14.60
CA PHE A 75 14.44 -3.32 -13.87
C PHE A 75 13.52 -4.17 -12.99
N ASN A 76 12.91 -5.23 -13.52
CA ASN A 76 12.04 -6.13 -12.76
C ASN A 76 12.77 -6.78 -11.58
N LYS A 77 13.98 -7.30 -11.82
CA LYS A 77 14.80 -7.92 -10.76
C LYS A 77 15.18 -6.91 -9.67
N ARG A 78 15.63 -5.72 -10.06
CA ARG A 78 16.04 -4.68 -9.10
C ARG A 78 14.86 -4.15 -8.30
N ARG A 79 13.74 -3.85 -8.96
CA ARG A 79 12.53 -3.38 -8.29
C ARG A 79 12.08 -4.34 -7.16
N LYS A 80 12.15 -5.65 -7.37
CA LYS A 80 11.85 -6.64 -6.33
C LYS A 80 12.86 -6.59 -5.17
N LYS A 81 14.15 -6.50 -5.48
CA LYS A 81 15.21 -6.37 -4.45
C LYS A 81 15.07 -5.09 -3.62
N LEU A 82 14.53 -4.04 -4.19
CA LEU A 82 14.32 -2.74 -3.55
C LEU A 82 12.98 -2.65 -2.77
N PHE A 83 12.31 -3.77 -2.49
CA PHE A 83 11.04 -3.78 -1.78
C PHE A 83 11.10 -3.03 -0.44
N LEU A 84 12.07 -3.36 0.42
CA LEU A 84 12.25 -2.71 1.73
C LEU A 84 12.62 -1.23 1.58
N PHE A 85 13.39 -0.87 0.58
CA PHE A 85 13.71 0.53 0.33
C PHE A 85 12.50 1.30 -0.20
N SER A 86 11.67 0.70 -1.04
CA SER A 86 10.39 1.29 -1.47
C SER A 86 9.46 1.53 -0.27
N GLU A 87 9.45 0.63 0.73
CA GLU A 87 8.69 0.82 1.95
C GLU A 87 9.28 1.95 2.81
N LYS A 88 10.61 2.08 2.92
CA LYS A 88 11.25 3.24 3.56
C LYS A 88 10.82 4.55 2.89
N VAL A 89 10.79 4.62 1.55
CA VAL A 89 10.32 5.80 0.81
C VAL A 89 8.85 6.09 1.15
N ARG A 90 7.97 5.10 1.12
CA ARG A 90 6.56 5.27 1.48
C ARG A 90 6.39 5.79 2.91
N THR A 91 7.07 5.17 3.86
CA THR A 91 6.99 5.54 5.28
C THR A 91 7.49 6.96 5.51
N LYS A 92 8.58 7.36 4.85
CA LYS A 92 9.13 8.72 4.96
C LYS A 92 8.14 9.76 4.42
N LEU A 93 7.49 9.49 3.28
CA LEU A 93 6.43 10.34 2.74
C LEU A 93 5.22 10.40 3.69
N ALA A 94 4.78 9.26 4.21
CA ALA A 94 3.62 9.16 5.08
C ALA A 94 3.84 9.85 6.43
N SER A 95 5.06 9.78 6.98
CA SER A 95 5.40 10.40 8.27
C SER A 95 5.24 11.92 8.27
N GLN A 96 5.31 12.57 7.10
CA GLN A 96 5.09 14.01 6.99
C GLN A 96 3.64 14.43 7.32
N PHE A 97 2.71 13.47 7.36
CA PHE A 97 1.31 13.71 7.67
C PHE A 97 0.91 13.33 9.10
N LEU A 98 1.87 12.87 9.93
CA LEU A 98 1.57 12.40 11.29
C LEU A 98 1.49 13.53 12.33
N GLU A 99 1.87 14.74 11.98
CA GLU A 99 1.84 15.86 12.91
C GLU A 99 0.39 16.09 13.39
N PHE A 100 0.17 15.89 14.71
CA PHE A 100 -1.14 16.02 15.39
C PHE A 100 -2.23 15.00 15.01
N GLU A 101 -1.86 13.80 14.53
CA GLU A 101 -2.82 12.73 14.22
C GLU A 101 -2.87 11.68 15.35
N ASP A 102 -3.94 11.70 16.15
CA ASP A 102 -4.18 10.73 17.25
C ASP A 102 -5.20 9.64 16.86
N TYR A 103 -5.88 9.81 15.73
CA TYR A 103 -6.93 8.91 15.27
C TYR A 103 -6.57 8.25 13.95
N PHE A 104 -6.71 6.94 13.93
CA PHE A 104 -6.45 6.14 12.73
C PHE A 104 -7.63 5.23 12.42
N ILE A 105 -7.68 4.74 11.19
CA ILE A 105 -8.74 3.87 10.70
C ILE A 105 -8.09 2.61 10.17
N VAL A 106 -8.58 1.43 10.60
CA VAL A 106 -8.14 0.13 10.10
C VAL A 106 -9.25 -0.55 9.31
N ASP A 107 -8.87 -1.13 8.18
CA ASP A 107 -9.76 -1.97 7.38
C ASP A 107 -8.95 -2.88 6.45
N SER A 108 -9.63 -3.81 5.78
CA SER A 108 -9.03 -4.70 4.79
C SER A 108 -9.83 -4.74 3.49
N MET A 109 -9.14 -4.98 2.37
CA MET A 109 -9.79 -5.21 1.08
C MET A 109 -9.31 -6.51 0.44
N PRO A 110 -10.19 -7.23 -0.31
CA PRO A 110 -9.81 -8.42 -1.05
C PRO A 110 -8.92 -8.06 -2.25
N LEU A 111 -7.85 -8.84 -2.43
CA LEU A 111 -6.97 -8.84 -3.59
C LEU A 111 -7.08 -10.19 -4.30
N GLU A 112 -7.97 -10.27 -5.26
CA GLU A 112 -8.18 -11.47 -6.05
C GLU A 112 -7.01 -11.71 -7.01
N ILE A 113 -6.52 -12.97 -7.06
CA ILE A 113 -5.53 -13.39 -8.04
C ILE A 113 -6.19 -13.93 -9.30
N CYS A 114 -7.33 -14.59 -9.14
CA CYS A 114 -8.10 -15.15 -10.25
C CYS A 114 -9.55 -15.37 -9.85
N LYS A 115 -10.41 -15.58 -10.84
CA LYS A 115 -11.79 -16.03 -10.59
C LYS A 115 -11.78 -17.34 -9.80
N LEU A 116 -12.67 -17.46 -8.82
CA LEU A 116 -12.74 -18.61 -7.92
C LEU A 116 -12.82 -19.96 -8.67
N SER A 117 -13.52 -20.01 -9.80
CA SER A 117 -13.62 -21.22 -10.64
C SER A 117 -12.27 -21.71 -11.20
N ARG A 118 -11.24 -20.87 -11.23
CA ARG A 118 -9.91 -21.20 -11.74
C ARG A 118 -8.88 -21.54 -10.68
N HIS A 119 -9.19 -21.39 -9.37
CA HIS A 119 -8.22 -21.48 -8.27
C HIS A 119 -7.42 -22.78 -8.23
N LYS A 120 -8.01 -23.92 -8.64
CA LYS A 120 -7.34 -25.22 -8.68
C LYS A 120 -6.28 -25.32 -9.77
N ARG A 121 -6.45 -24.60 -10.90
CA ARG A 121 -5.60 -24.71 -12.09
C ARG A 121 -4.45 -23.72 -12.13
N ILE A 122 -4.55 -22.63 -11.38
CA ILE A 122 -3.55 -21.56 -11.43
C ILE A 122 -2.31 -21.93 -10.61
N LYS A 123 -1.14 -21.44 -11.09
CA LYS A 123 0.16 -21.62 -10.45
C LYS A 123 0.72 -20.28 -9.89
N ILE A 124 -0.05 -19.20 -9.98
CA ILE A 124 0.39 -17.85 -9.59
C ILE A 124 0.55 -17.81 -8.08
N CYS A 125 1.70 -17.27 -7.58
CA CYS A 125 2.04 -17.11 -6.18
C CYS A 125 1.96 -18.41 -5.36
N LYS A 126 2.25 -19.56 -5.95
CA LYS A 126 2.26 -20.88 -5.30
C LYS A 126 3.67 -21.46 -5.16
N GLU A 127 4.68 -20.63 -5.23
CA GLU A 127 6.08 -21.02 -5.07
C GLU A 127 6.40 -21.54 -3.66
N GLU A 128 5.73 -20.98 -2.64
CA GLU A 128 5.89 -21.37 -1.25
C GLU A 128 4.54 -21.60 -0.58
N PHE A 129 4.45 -22.59 0.28
CA PHE A 129 3.19 -22.96 0.97
C PHE A 129 2.71 -21.85 1.91
N GLU A 130 3.63 -21.23 2.65
CA GLU A 130 3.32 -20.19 3.63
C GLU A 130 2.73 -18.94 2.97
N THR A 131 3.17 -18.60 1.77
CA THR A 131 2.72 -17.42 1.03
C THR A 131 1.70 -17.72 -0.05
N ALA A 132 1.37 -18.99 -0.28
CA ALA A 132 0.38 -19.39 -1.28
C ALA A 132 -1.00 -18.76 -1.01
N PRO A 133 -1.71 -18.28 -2.06
CA PRO A 133 -3.02 -17.66 -1.90
C PRO A 133 -4.05 -18.65 -1.37
N ALA A 134 -5.06 -18.14 -0.66
CA ALA A 134 -6.11 -18.95 -0.05
C ALA A 134 -7.51 -18.50 -0.50
N LYS A 135 -8.53 -19.33 -0.22
CA LYS A 135 -9.93 -18.97 -0.38
C LYS A 135 -10.38 -18.17 0.84
N GLY A 136 -10.95 -17.00 0.63
CA GLY A 136 -11.54 -16.16 1.65
C GLY A 136 -12.98 -15.80 1.35
N PHE A 137 -13.65 -15.19 2.31
CA PHE A 137 -15.00 -14.66 2.18
C PHE A 137 -14.99 -13.15 2.38
N CYS A 138 -15.58 -12.41 1.45
CA CYS A 138 -15.77 -10.97 1.55
C CYS A 138 -17.22 -10.70 2.03
N ALA A 139 -17.37 -10.28 3.29
CA ALA A 139 -18.68 -10.08 3.91
C ALA A 139 -19.47 -8.92 3.26
N SER A 140 -18.80 -7.85 2.86
CA SER A 140 -19.43 -6.69 2.21
C SER A 140 -20.00 -7.01 0.82
N GLN A 141 -19.39 -7.95 0.09
CA GLN A 141 -19.80 -8.39 -1.23
C GLN A 141 -20.56 -9.74 -1.19
N GLN A 142 -20.66 -10.37 -0.01
CA GLN A 142 -21.26 -11.70 0.20
C GLN A 142 -20.75 -12.77 -0.77
N MET A 143 -19.46 -12.73 -1.10
CA MET A 143 -18.86 -13.64 -2.06
C MET A 143 -17.53 -14.23 -1.59
N TYR A 144 -17.26 -15.45 -2.03
CA TYR A 144 -15.95 -16.05 -1.87
C TYR A 144 -15.00 -15.59 -2.97
N PHE A 145 -13.75 -15.36 -2.60
CA PHE A 145 -12.67 -15.03 -3.52
C PHE A 145 -11.43 -15.88 -3.26
N TYR A 146 -10.49 -15.87 -4.19
CA TYR A 146 -9.22 -16.58 -4.07
C TYR A 146 -8.06 -15.63 -4.26
N GLY A 147 -7.23 -15.48 -3.23
CA GLY A 147 -6.12 -14.54 -3.25
C GLY A 147 -5.63 -14.14 -1.86
N TYR A 148 -5.50 -12.86 -1.66
CA TYR A 148 -5.00 -12.21 -0.46
C TYR A 148 -5.95 -11.14 0.05
N LYS A 149 -5.69 -10.63 1.27
CA LYS A 149 -6.26 -9.39 1.79
C LYS A 149 -5.14 -8.35 1.92
N LEU A 150 -5.42 -7.14 1.49
CA LEU A 150 -4.64 -5.96 1.84
C LEU A 150 -5.24 -5.37 3.10
N HIS A 151 -4.48 -5.35 4.18
CA HIS A 151 -4.81 -4.63 5.39
C HIS A 151 -4.13 -3.26 5.37
N GLY A 152 -4.81 -2.24 5.88
CA GLY A 152 -4.25 -0.91 5.97
C GLY A 152 -4.71 -0.17 7.22
N VAL A 153 -3.81 0.62 7.79
CA VAL A 153 -4.13 1.65 8.76
C VAL A 153 -3.88 3.00 8.10
N CYS A 154 -4.86 3.87 8.08
CA CYS A 154 -4.71 5.23 7.56
C CYS A 154 -5.09 6.28 8.61
N SER A 155 -4.53 7.49 8.49
CA SER A 155 -4.93 8.67 9.25
C SER A 155 -6.33 9.17 8.86
N LEU A 156 -6.90 10.07 9.63
CA LEU A 156 -8.17 10.72 9.27
C LEU A 156 -8.06 11.57 8.00
N SER A 157 -6.88 12.11 7.72
CA SER A 157 -6.56 12.79 6.46
C SER A 157 -6.57 11.85 5.25
N GLY A 158 -6.47 10.54 5.48
CA GLY A 158 -6.52 9.50 4.46
C GLY A 158 -5.16 9.17 3.86
N VAL A 159 -4.13 9.05 4.68
CA VAL A 159 -2.79 8.61 4.28
C VAL A 159 -2.47 7.29 4.97
N PHE A 160 -2.07 6.27 4.20
CA PHE A 160 -1.71 4.97 4.76
C PHE A 160 -0.42 5.04 5.58
N GLN A 161 -0.52 4.68 6.87
CA GLN A 161 0.61 4.61 7.80
C GLN A 161 1.20 3.21 7.88
N SER A 162 0.36 2.20 7.98
CA SER A 162 0.77 0.79 8.05
C SER A 162 0.00 -0.06 7.05
N LEU A 163 0.66 -1.08 6.53
CA LEU A 163 0.13 -1.98 5.50
C LEU A 163 0.63 -3.41 5.74
N ASP A 164 -0.20 -4.39 5.40
CA ASP A 164 0.21 -5.78 5.31
C ASP A 164 -0.63 -6.55 4.28
N ILE A 165 -0.08 -7.65 3.77
CA ILE A 165 -0.75 -8.56 2.83
C ILE A 165 -0.80 -9.94 3.44
N THR A 166 -1.99 -10.41 3.77
CA THR A 166 -2.21 -11.75 4.32
C THR A 166 -2.94 -12.66 3.34
N LYS A 167 -2.89 -13.98 3.57
CA LYS A 167 -3.76 -14.92 2.85
C LYS A 167 -5.23 -14.57 3.08
N ALA A 168 -6.09 -14.79 2.10
CA ALA A 168 -7.50 -14.43 2.18
C ALA A 168 -8.29 -15.07 3.33
N ASN A 169 -7.82 -16.19 3.88
CA ASN A 169 -8.43 -16.90 5.00
C ASN A 169 -7.96 -16.42 6.39
N VAL A 170 -6.99 -15.51 6.46
CA VAL A 170 -6.52 -14.94 7.74
C VAL A 170 -7.57 -13.96 8.25
N HIS A 171 -7.89 -14.05 9.55
CA HIS A 171 -8.85 -13.14 10.18
C HIS A 171 -8.24 -11.75 10.36
N ASP A 172 -9.03 -10.69 10.11
CA ASP A 172 -8.53 -9.30 10.04
C ASP A 172 -7.86 -8.83 11.34
N ILE A 173 -8.32 -9.31 12.49
CA ILE A 173 -7.75 -8.99 13.81
C ILE A 173 -6.28 -9.40 13.95
N GLN A 174 -5.81 -10.42 13.21
CA GLN A 174 -4.42 -10.86 13.28
C GLN A 174 -3.44 -9.78 12.78
N PHE A 175 -3.86 -8.95 11.84
CA PHE A 175 -3.09 -7.81 11.37
C PHE A 175 -2.71 -6.86 12.53
N LEU A 176 -3.66 -6.50 13.39
CA LEU A 176 -3.38 -5.61 14.52
C LEU A 176 -2.45 -6.25 15.56
N LYS A 177 -2.59 -7.55 15.82
CA LYS A 177 -1.66 -8.26 16.71
C LYS A 177 -0.21 -8.19 16.24
N ASN A 178 0.01 -8.34 14.95
CA ASN A 178 1.33 -8.40 14.37
C ASN A 178 1.97 -7.01 14.19
N ASN A 179 1.17 -5.94 14.14
CA ASN A 179 1.61 -4.58 13.81
C ASN A 179 1.50 -3.59 14.97
N LYS A 180 1.26 -4.04 16.19
CA LYS A 180 1.09 -3.19 17.38
C LYS A 180 2.30 -2.30 17.72
N GLN A 181 3.50 -2.67 17.26
CA GLN A 181 4.73 -1.90 17.50
C GLN A 181 4.89 -0.67 16.58
N LEU A 182 4.05 -0.55 15.54
CA LEU A 182 4.17 0.51 14.54
C LEU A 182 3.48 1.81 14.96
N MET A 183 2.64 1.77 15.99
CA MET A 183 1.85 2.91 16.46
C MET A 183 1.71 2.82 17.99
N THR A 184 1.73 3.97 18.68
CA THR A 184 1.52 4.07 20.12
C THR A 184 0.63 5.27 20.42
N ASP A 185 0.04 5.31 21.61
CA ASP A 185 -0.69 6.47 22.13
C ASP A 185 -1.77 7.01 21.18
N CYS A 186 -2.59 6.12 20.62
CA CYS A 186 -3.57 6.51 19.61
C CYS A 186 -4.90 5.76 19.72
N VAL A 187 -5.90 6.23 18.98
CA VAL A 187 -7.20 5.59 18.82
C VAL A 187 -7.30 4.99 17.42
N ILE A 188 -7.59 3.69 17.32
CA ILE A 188 -7.82 3.02 16.03
C ILE A 188 -9.31 2.70 15.87
N LEU A 189 -9.92 3.18 14.80
CA LEU A 189 -11.31 2.92 14.45
C LEU A 189 -11.38 1.72 13.49
N GLY A 190 -11.93 0.60 13.96
CA GLY A 190 -12.11 -0.62 13.17
C GLY A 190 -13.58 -0.95 12.90
N ASP A 191 -13.83 -1.92 12.02
CA ASP A 191 -15.15 -2.52 11.85
C ASP A 191 -15.40 -3.66 12.88
N ARG A 192 -16.54 -4.35 12.74
CA ARG A 192 -16.88 -5.49 13.62
C ARG A 192 -15.94 -6.69 13.44
N GLY A 193 -15.22 -6.78 12.34
CA GLY A 193 -14.23 -7.81 12.08
C GLY A 193 -13.02 -7.73 13.02
N TYR A 194 -12.79 -6.55 13.61
CA TYR A 194 -11.72 -6.30 14.58
C TYR A 194 -12.18 -6.43 16.03
N LEU A 195 -13.42 -6.85 16.29
CA LEU A 195 -13.95 -6.99 17.66
C LEU A 195 -13.31 -8.20 18.38
N SER A 196 -12.47 -7.92 19.37
CA SER A 196 -11.84 -8.95 20.23
C SER A 196 -11.39 -8.31 21.53
N ALA A 197 -12.05 -8.66 22.65
CA ALA A 197 -11.72 -8.14 23.96
C ALA A 197 -10.24 -8.40 24.35
N THR A 198 -9.73 -9.60 24.05
CA THR A 198 -8.35 -9.96 24.34
C THR A 198 -7.35 -9.09 23.57
N VAL A 199 -7.60 -8.80 22.28
CA VAL A 199 -6.71 -7.98 21.45
C VAL A 199 -6.83 -6.51 21.85
N GLN A 200 -8.03 -6.01 22.15
CA GLN A 200 -8.24 -4.66 22.65
C GLN A 200 -7.44 -4.41 23.93
N LEU A 201 -7.49 -5.36 24.88
CA LEU A 201 -6.72 -5.27 26.12
C LEU A 201 -5.21 -5.32 25.86
N ASP A 202 -4.72 -6.23 25.01
CA ASP A 202 -3.30 -6.35 24.66
C ASP A 202 -2.78 -5.07 23.97
N LEU A 203 -3.52 -4.49 23.04
CA LEU A 203 -3.16 -3.23 22.37
C LEU A 203 -3.08 -2.06 23.35
N PHE A 204 -4.03 -1.98 24.27
CA PHE A 204 -4.03 -0.94 25.31
C PHE A 204 -2.85 -1.10 26.25
N GLN A 205 -2.62 -2.29 26.79
CA GLN A 205 -1.55 -2.54 27.77
C GLN A 205 -0.14 -2.43 27.16
N SER A 206 0.05 -2.87 25.91
CA SER A 206 1.37 -2.93 25.29
C SER A 206 1.79 -1.67 24.55
N ALA A 207 0.85 -0.85 24.07
CA ALA A 207 1.14 0.28 23.20
C ALA A 207 0.23 1.51 23.45
N ASN A 208 -0.60 1.49 24.50
CA ASN A 208 -1.60 2.53 24.79
C ASN A 208 -2.51 2.83 23.58
N ILE A 209 -2.89 1.79 22.82
CA ILE A 209 -3.78 1.90 21.68
C ILE A 209 -5.21 1.57 22.12
N THR A 210 -6.14 2.50 21.93
CA THR A 210 -7.56 2.29 22.11
C THR A 210 -8.20 1.83 20.79
N LEU A 211 -8.65 0.57 20.72
CA LEU A 211 -9.34 0.04 19.54
C LEU A 211 -10.85 0.21 19.66
N GLU A 212 -11.41 1.13 18.90
CA GLU A 212 -12.84 1.43 18.87
C GLU A 212 -13.55 0.68 17.74
N THR A 213 -14.44 -0.25 18.11
CA THR A 213 -15.25 -1.04 17.16
C THR A 213 -16.73 -0.94 17.45
N PRO A 214 -17.63 -1.06 16.46
CA PRO A 214 -19.06 -1.09 16.69
C PRO A 214 -19.47 -2.33 17.49
N MET A 215 -20.17 -2.13 18.62
CA MET A 215 -20.72 -3.22 19.40
C MET A 215 -21.80 -3.98 18.60
N ARG A 216 -21.96 -5.26 18.90
CA ARG A 216 -23.11 -6.04 18.40
C ARG A 216 -24.36 -5.70 19.23
N THR A 217 -25.51 -5.66 18.59
CA THR A 217 -26.80 -5.30 19.26
C THR A 217 -27.18 -6.23 20.40
N ASN A 218 -26.69 -7.45 20.40
CA ASN A 218 -26.91 -8.47 21.44
C ASN A 218 -25.86 -8.45 22.56
N GLN A 219 -24.91 -7.50 22.56
CA GLN A 219 -23.93 -7.39 23.64
C GLN A 219 -24.49 -6.64 24.84
N ILE A 220 -24.16 -7.09 26.04
CA ILE A 220 -24.48 -6.40 27.29
C ILE A 220 -23.86 -5.02 27.29
N GLY A 221 -24.62 -3.99 27.62
CA GLY A 221 -24.16 -2.60 27.60
C GLY A 221 -24.03 -2.01 26.19
N PHE A 222 -24.76 -2.52 25.19
CA PHE A 222 -24.75 -2.01 23.82
C PHE A 222 -24.88 -0.49 23.79
N LYS A 223 -23.89 0.16 23.17
CA LYS A 223 -23.90 1.57 22.85
C LYS A 223 -23.73 1.76 21.34
N LYS A 224 -24.58 2.56 20.73
CA LYS A 224 -24.46 2.91 19.32
C LYS A 224 -23.17 3.70 19.11
N GLN A 225 -22.35 3.27 18.15
CA GLN A 225 -21.13 3.99 17.81
C GLN A 225 -21.43 5.44 17.40
N SER A 226 -20.58 6.37 17.80
CA SER A 226 -20.66 7.80 17.42
C SER A 226 -20.82 7.97 15.91
N TYR A 227 -21.63 8.95 15.51
CA TYR A 227 -21.78 9.32 14.11
C TYR A 227 -20.46 9.76 13.49
N ILE A 228 -19.61 10.48 14.23
CA ILE A 228 -18.30 10.95 13.79
C ILE A 228 -17.42 9.75 13.43
N PHE A 229 -17.31 8.74 14.31
CA PHE A 229 -16.51 7.54 14.05
C PHE A 229 -16.99 6.75 12.83
N ARG A 230 -18.31 6.61 12.67
CA ARG A 230 -18.89 5.96 11.47
C ARG A 230 -18.60 6.74 10.19
N LYS A 231 -18.64 8.08 10.24
CA LYS A 231 -18.30 8.94 9.11
C LYS A 231 -16.81 8.86 8.77
N SER A 232 -15.96 8.89 9.79
CA SER A 232 -14.48 8.82 9.62
C SER A 232 -14.06 7.52 8.95
N ARG A 233 -14.66 6.38 9.30
CA ARG A 233 -14.35 5.09 8.67
C ARG A 233 -14.56 5.04 7.16
N LYS A 234 -15.45 5.85 6.59
CA LYS A 234 -15.61 5.94 5.13
C LYS A 234 -14.34 6.41 4.41
N ARG A 235 -13.41 7.01 5.14
CA ARG A 235 -12.14 7.47 4.56
C ARG A 235 -11.32 6.33 3.97
N ILE A 236 -11.15 5.23 4.70
CA ILE A 236 -10.37 4.09 4.22
C ILE A 236 -11.06 3.37 3.05
N GLU A 237 -12.41 3.31 3.05
CA GLU A 237 -13.20 2.78 1.93
C GLU A 237 -12.96 3.62 0.67
N THR A 238 -12.91 4.95 0.80
CA THR A 238 -12.57 5.87 -0.30
C THR A 238 -11.16 5.61 -0.81
N LEU A 239 -10.17 5.42 0.07
CA LEU A 239 -8.79 5.10 -0.34
C LEU A 239 -8.72 3.78 -1.11
N PHE A 240 -9.41 2.74 -0.65
CA PHE A 240 -9.47 1.47 -1.37
C PHE A 240 -10.13 1.61 -2.74
N SER A 241 -11.19 2.42 -2.86
CA SER A 241 -11.79 2.75 -4.16
C SER A 241 -10.80 3.48 -5.07
N GLN A 242 -10.10 4.48 -4.56
CA GLN A 242 -9.06 5.21 -5.30
C GLN A 242 -7.93 4.29 -5.79
N LEU A 243 -7.48 3.34 -4.95
CA LEU A 243 -6.50 2.34 -5.35
C LEU A 243 -7.02 1.42 -6.46
N CYS A 244 -8.32 1.08 -6.45
CA CYS A 244 -8.93 0.27 -7.50
C CYS A 244 -9.07 1.05 -8.81
N ASP A 245 -9.58 2.28 -8.75
CA ASP A 245 -9.99 3.04 -9.92
C ASP A 245 -8.81 3.75 -10.59
N GLN A 246 -7.94 4.39 -9.78
CA GLN A 246 -6.84 5.21 -10.29
C GLN A 246 -5.54 4.41 -10.46
N PHE A 247 -5.24 3.54 -9.49
CA PHE A 247 -3.99 2.76 -9.50
C PHE A 247 -4.19 1.32 -9.96
N MET A 248 -5.41 0.93 -10.28
CA MET A 248 -5.74 -0.42 -10.78
C MET A 248 -5.13 -1.53 -9.90
N ILE A 249 -5.26 -1.44 -8.56
CA ILE A 249 -4.57 -2.33 -7.61
C ILE A 249 -4.95 -3.80 -7.82
N ARG A 250 -6.16 -4.08 -8.31
CA ARG A 250 -6.63 -5.44 -8.64
C ARG A 250 -6.02 -6.01 -9.91
N ARG A 251 -5.40 -5.17 -10.77
CA ARG A 251 -4.68 -5.61 -11.97
C ARG A 251 -3.21 -5.85 -11.64
N ASN A 252 -2.90 -7.08 -11.27
CA ASN A 252 -1.54 -7.48 -10.94
C ASN A 252 -1.17 -8.76 -11.70
N TYR A 253 -0.22 -8.64 -12.64
CA TYR A 253 0.21 -9.73 -13.51
C TYR A 253 1.45 -10.47 -13.01
N ALA A 254 1.89 -10.21 -11.78
CA ALA A 254 3.02 -10.90 -11.18
C ALA A 254 2.73 -12.40 -11.03
N LYS A 255 3.75 -13.22 -11.25
CA LYS A 255 3.65 -14.68 -11.15
C LYS A 255 4.08 -15.20 -9.79
N THR A 256 4.94 -14.45 -9.09
CA THR A 256 5.47 -14.77 -7.76
C THR A 256 4.86 -13.86 -6.71
N PHE A 257 4.77 -14.35 -5.46
CA PHE A 257 4.28 -13.54 -4.33
C PHE A 257 5.15 -12.31 -4.10
N GLU A 258 6.49 -12.45 -4.22
CA GLU A 258 7.40 -11.31 -4.10
C GLU A 258 7.11 -10.23 -5.15
N GLY A 259 6.90 -10.61 -6.40
CA GLY A 259 6.51 -9.66 -7.46
C GLY A 259 5.12 -9.06 -7.23
N PHE A 260 4.19 -9.86 -6.69
CA PHE A 260 2.83 -9.41 -6.36
C PHE A 260 2.86 -8.32 -5.28
N LYS A 261 3.51 -8.58 -4.13
CA LYS A 261 3.62 -7.61 -3.03
C LYS A 261 4.37 -6.34 -3.43
N THR A 262 5.43 -6.48 -4.25
CA THR A 262 6.20 -5.34 -4.78
C THR A 262 5.33 -4.40 -5.61
N ARG A 263 4.45 -4.93 -6.46
CA ARG A 263 3.52 -4.10 -7.23
C ARG A 263 2.44 -3.45 -6.37
N ILE A 264 1.91 -4.16 -5.39
CA ILE A 264 0.95 -3.57 -4.44
C ILE A 264 1.58 -2.40 -3.69
N LEU A 265 2.79 -2.61 -3.15
CA LEU A 265 3.52 -1.55 -2.45
C LEU A 265 3.77 -0.34 -3.37
N ALA A 266 4.22 -0.55 -4.61
CA ALA A 266 4.48 0.54 -5.54
C ALA A 266 3.23 1.39 -5.83
N LYS A 267 2.05 0.77 -5.96
CA LYS A 267 0.77 1.47 -6.16
C LYS A 267 0.40 2.34 -4.96
N ILE A 268 0.56 1.80 -3.75
CA ILE A 268 0.28 2.53 -2.51
C ILE A 268 1.30 3.64 -2.29
N THR A 269 2.58 3.39 -2.57
CA THR A 269 3.63 4.43 -2.50
C THR A 269 3.36 5.54 -3.51
N ALA A 270 2.91 5.22 -4.73
CA ALA A 270 2.52 6.22 -5.72
C ALA A 270 1.33 7.07 -5.27
N LEU A 271 0.31 6.46 -4.62
CA LEU A 271 -0.79 7.20 -4.00
C LEU A 271 -0.25 8.16 -2.93
N THR A 272 0.57 7.66 -1.99
CA THR A 272 1.17 8.49 -0.91
C THR A 272 2.02 9.62 -1.47
N LEU A 273 2.77 9.38 -2.55
CA LEU A 273 3.55 10.41 -3.24
C LEU A 273 2.66 11.51 -3.83
N VAL A 274 1.56 11.16 -4.50
CA VAL A 274 0.61 12.15 -5.02
C VAL A 274 -0.02 12.97 -3.89
N GLN A 275 -0.38 12.32 -2.78
CA GLN A 275 -0.89 12.98 -1.59
C GLN A 275 0.15 13.98 -1.02
N PHE A 276 1.41 13.56 -0.95
CA PHE A 276 2.51 14.43 -0.52
C PHE A 276 2.68 15.64 -1.45
N ILE A 277 2.75 15.44 -2.76
CA ILE A 277 2.86 16.50 -3.76
C ILE A 277 1.68 17.47 -3.65
N ASN A 278 0.46 16.95 -3.51
CA ASN A 278 -0.72 17.79 -3.33
C ASN A 278 -0.60 18.70 -2.11
N LYS A 279 -0.26 18.13 -0.95
CA LYS A 279 -0.25 18.89 0.31
C LYS A 279 0.93 19.85 0.42
N PHE A 280 2.15 19.35 0.17
CA PHE A 280 3.38 20.06 0.54
C PHE A 280 4.01 20.84 -0.63
N ILE A 281 3.62 20.57 -1.87
CA ILE A 281 4.19 21.25 -3.04
C ILE A 281 3.17 22.20 -3.69
N PHE A 282 1.92 21.75 -3.82
CA PHE A 282 0.90 22.52 -4.52
C PHE A 282 -0.19 23.11 -3.61
N ASP A 283 -0.14 22.85 -2.30
CA ASP A 283 -1.18 23.25 -1.33
C ASP A 283 -2.61 22.87 -1.79
N ARG A 284 -2.76 21.66 -2.29
CA ARG A 284 -4.02 21.09 -2.75
C ARG A 284 -4.61 20.14 -1.71
N PRO A 285 -5.91 19.85 -1.77
CA PRO A 285 -6.50 18.79 -0.94
C PRO A 285 -5.78 17.45 -1.12
N VAL A 286 -5.39 16.82 -0.02
CA VAL A 286 -4.56 15.59 0.04
C VAL A 286 -5.07 14.51 -0.92
N ASN A 287 -6.39 14.28 -0.93
CA ASN A 287 -7.01 13.18 -1.67
C ASN A 287 -7.48 13.56 -3.09
N ASN A 288 -7.06 14.69 -3.62
CA ASN A 288 -7.30 15.06 -5.02
C ASN A 288 -6.28 14.36 -5.93
N ILE A 289 -6.41 13.05 -6.09
CA ILE A 289 -5.42 12.21 -6.77
C ILE A 289 -5.55 12.17 -8.30
N LYS A 290 -6.61 12.75 -8.87
CA LYS A 290 -6.82 12.85 -10.33
C LYS A 290 -6.16 14.07 -10.95
N THR A 291 -5.17 14.64 -10.28
CA THR A 291 -4.45 15.84 -10.73
C THR A 291 -3.09 15.49 -11.35
N GLN A 292 -2.59 16.41 -12.17
CA GLN A 292 -1.21 16.32 -12.65
C GLN A 292 -0.24 16.64 -11.51
N ILE A 293 0.93 15.98 -11.52
CA ILE A 293 2.03 16.19 -10.54
C ILE A 293 3.14 17.07 -11.08
N ILE A 294 2.97 17.57 -12.31
CA ILE A 294 3.85 18.48 -13.04
C ILE A 294 3.15 19.80 -13.31
#